data_31fd2bb5d6e97902c44d1bec6a85a176
#
_entry.id   31fd2bb5d6e97902c44d1bec6a85a176
#
_cell.length_a   1.000
_cell.length_b   1.000
_cell.length_c   1.000
_cell.angle_alpha   90.00
_cell.angle_beta   90.00
_cell.angle_gamma   90.00
#
_symmetry.space_group_name_H-M   'P 1'
#
loop_
_entity.id
_entity.type
_entity.pdbx_description
1 polymer ?
#
loop_
_entity_poly.entity_id
_entity_poly.type
_entity_poly.pdbx_seq_one_letter_code
_entity_poly.pdbx_strand_id
1 'polypeptide(L)'
;VLEMGLRGAKVLAPEAIDYARRHGITLHARASFTEGRGTVITHRPHPGVGRAVAVTGDRTALPITVRGPRSDIDTFFEWLGSAGIRWKDARRAESDGAASAELVIDTLNTPDGGERVADWWSGSKGSCTVYTSLKTATIVGEGIAEQAAVWQLASERLTSLGVVSPSMVGSAWGLTAQIPEDRLDDVVRAWHAHLPGLG
;
A
#
# COMPACT_ATOMS: atom_id res chain seq x y z
N VAL A 1 3.75 6.51 11.57
CA VAL A 1 4.67 5.35 11.57
C VAL A 1 3.95 4.06 11.23
N LEU A 2 2.75 3.76 11.82
CA LEU A 2 1.99 2.54 11.51
C LEU A 2 1.71 2.42 10.01
N GLU A 3 1.14 3.46 9.39
CA GLU A 3 0.86 3.48 7.96
C GLU A 3 2.13 3.29 7.12
N MET A 4 3.24 3.91 7.51
CA MET A 4 4.53 3.70 6.84
C MET A 4 4.94 2.21 6.86
N GLY A 5 4.80 1.55 8.02
CA GLY A 5 5.09 0.11 8.16
C GLY A 5 4.19 -0.76 7.28
N LEU A 6 2.89 -0.47 7.26
CA LEU A 6 1.92 -1.18 6.41
C LEU A 6 2.20 -0.98 4.91
N ARG A 7 2.82 0.15 4.53
CA ARG A 7 3.19 0.53 3.15
C ARG A 7 4.65 0.21 2.80
N GLY A 8 5.29 -0.73 3.50
CA GLY A 8 6.60 -1.28 3.14
C GLY A 8 7.81 -0.61 3.79
N ALA A 9 7.64 0.39 4.65
CA ALA A 9 8.77 0.96 5.39
C ALA A 9 9.29 -0.05 6.45
N LYS A 10 10.53 -0.46 6.30
CA LYS A 10 11.19 -1.43 7.21
C LYS A 10 11.71 -0.74 8.49
N VAL A 11 10.83 -0.08 9.23
CA VAL A 11 11.22 0.62 10.47
C VAL A 11 10.95 -0.26 11.69
N LEU A 12 9.74 -0.77 11.82
CA LEU A 12 9.28 -1.67 12.88
C LEU A 12 8.15 -2.54 12.32
N ALA A 13 7.94 -3.71 12.90
CA ALA A 13 6.80 -4.55 12.56
C ALA A 13 5.47 -3.80 12.83
N PRO A 14 4.54 -3.72 11.85
CA PRO A 14 3.28 -3.02 12.03
C PRO A 14 2.47 -3.49 13.24
N GLU A 15 2.52 -4.78 13.55
CA GLU A 15 1.85 -5.38 14.70
C GLU A 15 2.41 -4.85 16.04
N ALA A 16 3.73 -4.65 16.11
CA ALA A 16 4.37 -4.08 17.31
C ALA A 16 3.98 -2.61 17.51
N ILE A 17 3.89 -1.85 16.41
CA ILE A 17 3.44 -0.44 16.45
C ILE A 17 1.98 -0.36 16.88
N ASP A 18 1.11 -1.22 16.32
CA ASP A 18 -0.31 -1.23 16.66
C ASP A 18 -0.52 -1.65 18.13
N TYR A 19 0.21 -2.66 18.61
CA TYR A 19 0.19 -3.06 20.01
C TYR A 19 0.60 -1.90 20.92
N ALA A 20 1.73 -1.24 20.63
CA ALA A 20 2.22 -0.11 21.39
C ALA A 20 1.21 1.05 21.42
N ARG A 21 0.58 1.35 20.27
CA ARG A 21 -0.46 2.37 20.16
C ARG A 21 -1.65 2.06 21.06
N ARG A 22 -2.17 0.83 21.04
CA ARG A 22 -3.33 0.42 21.84
C ARG A 22 -3.06 0.48 23.34
N HIS A 23 -1.81 0.28 23.75
CA HIS A 23 -1.42 0.25 25.17
C HIS A 23 -0.72 1.53 25.63
N GLY A 24 -0.66 2.58 24.81
CA GLY A 24 -0.04 3.86 25.15
C GLY A 24 1.49 3.76 25.38
N ILE A 25 2.14 2.75 24.81
CA ILE A 25 3.57 2.49 24.96
C ILE A 25 4.36 3.39 24.02
N THR A 26 5.36 4.10 24.53
CA THR A 26 6.33 4.84 23.72
C THR A 26 7.40 3.90 23.21
N LEU A 27 7.63 3.88 21.89
CA LEU A 27 8.71 3.09 21.27
C LEU A 27 9.93 3.96 21.02
N HIS A 28 11.12 3.39 21.24
CA HIS A 28 12.40 4.01 20.94
C HIS A 28 13.14 3.16 19.90
N ALA A 29 13.27 3.67 18.67
CA ALA A 29 14.07 3.05 17.63
C ALA A 29 15.49 3.67 17.63
N ARG A 30 16.51 2.86 17.87
CA ARG A 30 17.93 3.28 17.92
C ARG A 30 18.79 2.35 17.08
N ALA A 31 19.85 2.91 16.49
CA ALA A 31 20.89 2.08 15.85
C ALA A 31 21.67 1.31 16.93
N SER A 32 21.92 0.02 16.68
CA SER A 32 22.62 -0.86 17.64
C SER A 32 24.09 -0.53 17.80
N PHE A 33 24.68 0.19 16.85
CA PHE A 33 26.13 0.40 16.76
C PHE A 33 26.57 1.86 16.91
N THR A 34 25.63 2.79 17.17
CA THR A 34 25.95 4.21 17.34
C THR A 34 25.21 4.81 18.53
N GLU A 35 25.91 5.67 19.29
CA GLU A 35 25.28 6.46 20.35
C GLU A 35 24.56 7.66 19.75
N GLY A 36 23.32 7.47 19.29
CA GLY A 36 22.47 8.52 18.76
C GLY A 36 21.16 8.63 19.54
N ARG A 37 20.48 9.78 19.43
CA ARG A 37 19.15 10.00 20.08
C ARG A 37 18.10 9.01 19.58
N GLY A 38 18.27 8.46 18.37
CA GLY A 38 17.28 7.59 17.74
C GLY A 38 15.95 8.31 17.43
N THR A 39 14.94 7.53 17.14
CA THR A 39 13.58 8.02 16.86
C THR A 39 12.64 7.59 17.99
N VAL A 40 11.90 8.55 18.54
CA VAL A 40 10.87 8.29 19.54
C VAL A 40 9.51 8.28 18.87
N ILE A 41 8.78 7.18 19.00
CA ILE A 41 7.45 6.99 18.42
C ILE A 41 6.44 7.05 19.56
N THR A 42 5.61 8.07 19.55
CA THR A 42 4.58 8.33 20.57
C THR A 42 3.19 8.31 19.96
N HIS A 43 2.18 8.23 20.82
CA HIS A 43 0.77 8.33 20.42
C HIS A 43 0.31 9.80 20.16
N ARG A 44 1.21 10.76 20.18
CA ARG A 44 0.82 12.16 19.94
C ARG A 44 0.44 12.37 18.49
N PRO A 45 -0.67 13.09 18.20
CA PRO A 45 -1.02 13.47 16.84
C PRO A 45 0.13 14.25 16.21
N HIS A 46 0.44 13.95 14.94
CA HIS A 46 1.38 14.75 14.19
C HIS A 46 0.71 16.12 13.86
N PRO A 47 1.34 17.25 14.12
CA PRO A 47 0.77 18.55 13.73
C PRO A 47 0.85 18.70 12.21
N GLY A 48 -0.27 18.59 11.52
CA GLY A 48 -0.33 18.90 10.10
C GLY A 48 -1.09 17.88 9.26
N VAL A 49 -2.41 17.93 9.32
CA VAL A 49 -3.28 17.33 8.28
C VAL A 49 -2.88 17.94 6.93
N GLY A 50 -2.73 17.08 5.92
CA GLY A 50 -2.36 17.51 4.58
C GLY A 50 -0.85 17.64 4.31
N ARG A 51 0.02 17.20 5.21
CA ARG A 51 1.47 17.16 4.99
C ARG A 51 1.96 15.75 4.72
N ALA A 52 2.80 15.61 3.70
CA ALA A 52 3.54 14.36 3.51
C ALA A 52 4.51 14.14 4.67
N VAL A 53 4.53 12.95 5.22
CA VAL A 53 5.45 12.54 6.31
C VAL A 53 6.46 11.49 5.87
N ALA A 54 6.19 10.82 4.76
CA ALA A 54 7.10 9.85 4.14
C ALA A 54 6.68 9.53 2.71
N VAL A 55 7.62 8.99 1.94
CA VAL A 55 7.34 8.21 0.74
C VAL A 55 7.91 6.81 0.94
N THR A 56 7.11 5.80 0.67
CA THR A 56 7.50 4.40 0.84
C THR A 56 7.33 3.62 -0.46
N GLY A 57 8.21 2.63 -0.68
CA GLY A 57 8.08 1.63 -1.73
C GLY A 57 7.85 0.26 -1.10
N ASP A 58 6.83 -0.46 -1.54
CA ASP A 58 6.49 -1.78 -1.02
C ASP A 58 6.72 -2.87 -2.07
N ARG A 59 7.84 -3.60 -1.94
CA ARG A 59 8.21 -4.72 -2.80
C ARG A 59 7.46 -6.01 -2.47
N THR A 60 6.75 -6.06 -1.33
CA THR A 60 5.93 -7.20 -0.93
C THR A 60 4.47 -7.05 -1.37
N ALA A 61 4.13 -5.90 -1.97
CA ALA A 61 2.82 -5.67 -2.56
C ALA A 61 2.68 -6.45 -3.86
N LEU A 62 1.60 -7.22 -3.99
CA LEU A 62 1.24 -7.95 -5.19
C LEU A 62 -0.17 -7.55 -5.61
N PRO A 63 -0.31 -6.65 -6.60
CA PRO A 63 -1.61 -6.26 -7.12
C PRO A 63 -2.27 -7.41 -7.87
N ILE A 64 -3.59 -7.57 -7.67
CA ILE A 64 -4.41 -8.59 -8.32
C ILE A 64 -5.74 -7.93 -8.72
N THR A 65 -6.23 -8.25 -9.90
CA THR A 65 -7.58 -7.89 -10.35
C THR A 65 -8.35 -9.15 -10.66
N VAL A 66 -9.54 -9.28 -10.08
CA VAL A 66 -10.49 -10.35 -10.37
C VAL A 66 -11.78 -9.75 -10.91
N ARG A 67 -12.42 -10.43 -11.87
CA ARG A 67 -13.70 -10.01 -12.48
C ARG A 67 -14.58 -11.22 -12.71
N GLY A 68 -15.87 -11.11 -12.41
CA GLY A 68 -16.79 -12.21 -12.60
C GLY A 68 -18.21 -11.87 -12.13
N PRO A 69 -19.09 -12.88 -12.01
CA PRO A 69 -20.40 -12.72 -11.38
C PRO A 69 -20.27 -12.17 -9.96
N ARG A 70 -21.27 -11.41 -9.52
CA ARG A 70 -21.29 -10.84 -8.17
C ARG A 70 -21.13 -11.91 -7.08
N SER A 71 -21.83 -13.04 -7.22
CA SER A 71 -21.74 -14.16 -6.28
C SER A 71 -20.34 -14.70 -6.11
N ASP A 72 -19.58 -14.75 -7.21
CA ASP A 72 -18.20 -15.27 -7.19
C ASP A 72 -17.27 -14.30 -6.45
N ILE A 73 -17.45 -12.97 -6.64
CA ILE A 73 -16.71 -11.95 -5.91
C ILE A 73 -17.03 -11.99 -4.41
N ASP A 74 -18.30 -12.16 -4.03
CA ASP A 74 -18.70 -12.23 -2.63
C ASP A 74 -18.09 -13.49 -1.96
N THR A 75 -18.20 -14.64 -2.59
CA THR A 75 -17.58 -15.91 -2.13
C THR A 75 -16.04 -15.82 -2.09
N PHE A 76 -15.44 -15.08 -3.02
CA PHE A 76 -13.99 -14.86 -3.03
C PHE A 76 -13.50 -14.13 -1.78
N PHE A 77 -14.18 -13.08 -1.33
CA PHE A 77 -13.80 -12.39 -0.10
C PHE A 77 -13.96 -13.28 1.15
N GLU A 78 -15.01 -14.10 1.21
CA GLU A 78 -15.18 -15.08 2.28
C GLU A 78 -14.04 -16.11 2.28
N TRP A 79 -13.69 -16.61 1.09
CA TRP A 79 -12.58 -17.56 0.92
C TRP A 79 -11.24 -16.94 1.31
N LEU A 80 -10.93 -15.69 0.91
CA LEU A 80 -9.69 -15.01 1.31
C LEU A 80 -9.52 -15.01 2.83
N GLY A 81 -10.59 -14.69 3.56
CA GLY A 81 -10.60 -14.71 5.02
C GLY A 81 -10.33 -16.10 5.60
N SER A 82 -11.02 -17.12 5.10
CA SER A 82 -10.88 -18.52 5.56
C SER A 82 -9.52 -19.13 5.18
N ALA A 83 -8.98 -18.74 4.03
CA ALA A 83 -7.67 -19.17 3.55
C ALA A 83 -6.49 -18.47 4.24
N GLY A 84 -6.75 -17.47 5.08
CA GLY A 84 -5.73 -16.70 5.78
C GLY A 84 -4.86 -15.84 4.85
N ILE A 85 -5.37 -15.51 3.64
CA ILE A 85 -4.65 -14.64 2.72
C ILE A 85 -4.81 -13.20 3.19
N ARG A 86 -3.69 -12.53 3.43
CA ARG A 86 -3.67 -11.12 3.89
C ARG A 86 -3.56 -10.18 2.72
N TRP A 87 -4.35 -9.11 2.76
CA TRP A 87 -4.28 -8.02 1.78
C TRP A 87 -4.13 -6.67 2.49
N LYS A 88 -3.52 -5.71 1.79
CA LYS A 88 -3.26 -4.34 2.30
C LYS A 88 -4.33 -3.37 1.86
N ASP A 89 -4.81 -3.53 0.64
CA ASP A 89 -5.85 -2.70 0.05
C ASP A 89 -6.84 -3.59 -0.70
N ALA A 90 -8.10 -3.17 -0.72
CA ALA A 90 -9.13 -3.80 -1.55
C ALA A 90 -10.10 -2.73 -2.07
N ARG A 91 -10.47 -2.87 -3.33
CA ARG A 91 -11.54 -2.10 -3.98
C ARG A 91 -12.47 -3.05 -4.69
N ARG A 92 -13.78 -2.92 -4.45
CA ARG A 92 -14.83 -3.64 -5.16
C ARG A 92 -15.63 -2.66 -6.00
N ALA A 93 -15.89 -3.04 -7.23
CA ALA A 93 -16.78 -2.29 -8.12
C ALA A 93 -17.81 -3.24 -8.74
N GLU A 94 -18.97 -2.72 -9.07
CA GLU A 94 -20.07 -3.45 -9.69
C GLU A 94 -20.69 -2.60 -10.80
N SER A 95 -20.92 -3.21 -11.95
CA SER A 95 -21.60 -2.59 -13.10
C SER A 95 -22.27 -3.67 -13.94
N ASP A 96 -23.53 -3.43 -14.33
CA ASP A 96 -24.28 -4.24 -15.28
C ASP A 96 -24.32 -5.74 -14.97
N GLY A 97 -24.45 -6.10 -13.67
CA GLY A 97 -24.51 -7.48 -13.20
C GLY A 97 -23.19 -8.22 -13.15
N ALA A 98 -22.09 -7.57 -13.50
CA ALA A 98 -20.72 -8.03 -13.27
C ALA A 98 -20.08 -7.30 -12.09
N ALA A 99 -19.21 -7.96 -11.38
CA ALA A 99 -18.44 -7.36 -10.31
C ALA A 99 -16.95 -7.54 -10.55
N SER A 100 -16.16 -6.65 -9.98
CA SER A 100 -14.70 -6.76 -9.97
C SER A 100 -14.16 -6.45 -8.58
N ALA A 101 -13.01 -7.02 -8.25
CA ALA A 101 -12.24 -6.62 -7.10
C ALA A 101 -10.77 -6.41 -7.51
N GLU A 102 -10.22 -5.32 -7.04
CA GLU A 102 -8.79 -5.03 -7.08
C GLU A 102 -8.25 -5.18 -5.66
N LEU A 103 -7.20 -5.95 -5.50
CA LEU A 103 -6.57 -6.22 -4.20
C LEU A 103 -5.07 -6.02 -4.30
N VAL A 104 -4.45 -5.73 -3.17
CA VAL A 104 -3.00 -5.79 -3.01
C VAL A 104 -2.70 -6.84 -1.94
N ILE A 105 -2.25 -8.01 -2.38
CA ILE A 105 -1.87 -9.10 -1.47
C ILE A 105 -0.55 -8.75 -0.79
N ASP A 106 -0.44 -9.09 0.50
CA ASP A 106 0.79 -8.97 1.27
C ASP A 106 1.61 -10.27 1.17
N THR A 107 2.58 -10.29 0.25
CA THR A 107 3.41 -11.48 0.05
C THR A 107 4.44 -11.70 1.16
N LEU A 108 4.66 -10.74 2.05
CA LEU A 108 5.50 -10.95 3.23
C LEU A 108 4.86 -11.97 4.18
N ASN A 109 3.55 -11.86 4.38
CA ASN A 109 2.79 -12.74 5.28
C ASN A 109 2.08 -13.89 4.54
N THR A 110 1.95 -13.80 3.22
CA THR A 110 1.33 -14.83 2.38
C THR A 110 2.12 -14.96 1.06
N PRO A 111 3.31 -15.58 1.07
CA PRO A 111 4.19 -15.64 -0.11
C PRO A 111 3.55 -16.28 -1.33
N ASP A 112 2.73 -17.30 -1.13
CA ASP A 112 1.99 -18.06 -2.15
C ASP A 112 0.61 -17.46 -2.48
N GLY A 113 0.27 -16.31 -1.91
CA GLY A 113 -1.07 -15.73 -2.01
C GLY A 113 -1.54 -15.48 -3.43
N GLY A 114 -0.63 -15.07 -4.32
CA GLY A 114 -0.94 -14.84 -5.73
C GLY A 114 -1.32 -16.12 -6.48
N GLU A 115 -0.56 -17.19 -6.28
CA GLU A 115 -0.80 -18.51 -6.90
C GLU A 115 -2.13 -19.08 -6.40
N ARG A 116 -2.35 -19.08 -5.09
CA ARG A 116 -3.59 -19.56 -4.48
C ARG A 116 -4.83 -18.82 -4.97
N VAL A 117 -4.73 -17.48 -5.17
CA VAL A 117 -5.82 -16.71 -5.77
C VAL A 117 -6.06 -17.11 -7.22
N ALA A 118 -5.02 -17.25 -8.02
CA ALA A 118 -5.13 -17.67 -9.41
C ALA A 118 -5.76 -19.08 -9.52
N ASP A 119 -5.35 -20.00 -8.67
CA ASP A 119 -5.90 -21.38 -8.61
C ASP A 119 -7.38 -21.37 -8.23
N TRP A 120 -7.77 -20.59 -7.24
CA TRP A 120 -9.16 -20.46 -6.83
C TRP A 120 -10.05 -19.95 -7.98
N TRP A 121 -9.57 -18.95 -8.74
CA TRP A 121 -10.28 -18.38 -9.89
C TRP A 121 -10.29 -19.28 -11.11
N SER A 122 -9.39 -20.24 -11.24
CA SER A 122 -9.34 -21.16 -12.39
C SER A 122 -10.63 -21.97 -12.56
N GLY A 123 -11.38 -22.21 -11.49
CA GLY A 123 -12.68 -22.87 -11.48
C GLY A 123 -13.90 -21.96 -11.69
N SER A 124 -13.71 -20.63 -11.76
CA SER A 124 -14.80 -19.65 -11.87
C SER A 124 -15.07 -19.24 -13.32
N LYS A 125 -16.24 -18.62 -13.58
CA LYS A 125 -16.60 -18.07 -14.89
C LYS A 125 -15.98 -16.69 -15.15
N GLY A 126 -15.09 -16.25 -14.30
CA GLY A 126 -14.48 -14.94 -14.35
C GLY A 126 -13.04 -14.95 -14.82
N SER A 127 -12.36 -13.83 -14.64
CA SER A 127 -10.93 -13.66 -14.92
C SER A 127 -10.16 -13.23 -13.69
N CYS A 128 -8.92 -13.70 -13.58
CA CYS A 128 -7.95 -13.28 -12.57
C CYS A 128 -6.67 -12.82 -13.28
N THR A 129 -6.17 -11.66 -12.89
CA THR A 129 -4.87 -11.15 -13.35
C THR A 129 -4.01 -10.85 -12.15
N VAL A 130 -2.88 -11.53 -12.05
CA VAL A 130 -1.85 -11.32 -11.01
C VAL A 130 -0.72 -10.51 -11.64
N TYR A 131 -0.45 -9.32 -11.09
CA TYR A 131 0.55 -8.39 -11.63
C TYR A 131 1.89 -8.56 -10.90
N THR A 132 2.63 -9.59 -11.23
CA THR A 132 3.91 -9.94 -10.57
C THR A 132 4.99 -8.87 -10.74
N SER A 133 4.95 -8.12 -11.85
CA SER A 133 5.89 -7.04 -12.17
C SER A 133 5.52 -5.69 -11.58
N LEU A 134 4.36 -5.57 -10.92
CA LEU A 134 3.95 -4.34 -10.27
C LEU A 134 4.15 -4.41 -8.76
N LYS A 135 4.55 -3.28 -8.18
CA LYS A 135 4.69 -3.02 -6.75
C LYS A 135 3.93 -1.76 -6.39
N THR A 136 3.97 -1.30 -5.15
CA THR A 136 3.30 -0.05 -4.78
C THR A 136 4.27 0.98 -4.23
N ALA A 137 4.08 2.25 -4.62
CA ALA A 137 4.68 3.41 -3.98
C ALA A 137 3.58 4.22 -3.29
N THR A 138 3.84 4.72 -2.09
CA THR A 138 2.85 5.47 -1.30
C THR A 138 3.45 6.75 -0.75
N ILE A 139 2.77 7.87 -1.00
CA ILE A 139 2.98 9.13 -0.28
C ILE A 139 2.13 9.05 0.98
N VAL A 140 2.76 9.02 2.15
CA VAL A 140 2.10 8.87 3.44
C VAL A 140 1.89 10.23 4.09
N GLY A 141 0.68 10.49 4.58
CA GLY A 141 0.29 11.71 5.30
C GLY A 141 -1.21 11.72 5.55
N GLU A 142 -1.63 12.17 6.71
CA GLU A 142 -3.04 12.32 7.05
C GLU A 142 -3.68 13.39 6.17
N GLY A 143 -4.79 13.07 5.46
CA GLY A 143 -5.50 13.99 4.55
C GLY A 143 -4.70 14.36 3.29
N ILE A 144 -3.56 13.73 3.03
CA ILE A 144 -2.68 14.07 1.90
C ILE A 144 -3.36 13.83 0.54
N ALA A 145 -4.17 12.80 0.43
CA ALA A 145 -4.88 12.47 -0.80
C ALA A 145 -6.10 13.39 -1.09
N GLU A 146 -6.47 14.26 -0.16
CA GLU A 146 -7.50 15.27 -0.39
C GLU A 146 -6.96 16.50 -1.13
N GLN A 147 -5.64 16.60 -1.31
CA GLN A 147 -4.99 17.71 -1.96
C GLN A 147 -4.76 17.45 -3.45
N ALA A 148 -5.45 18.18 -4.31
CA ALA A 148 -5.28 18.09 -5.77
C ALA A 148 -3.82 18.31 -6.21
N ALA A 149 -3.07 19.20 -5.54
CA ALA A 149 -1.67 19.46 -5.83
C ALA A 149 -0.78 18.22 -5.65
N VAL A 150 -1.10 17.34 -4.70
CA VAL A 150 -0.35 16.10 -4.48
C VAL A 150 -0.59 15.10 -5.59
N TRP A 151 -1.82 14.97 -6.07
CA TRP A 151 -2.15 14.15 -7.23
C TRP A 151 -1.45 14.63 -8.50
N GLN A 152 -1.47 15.94 -8.73
CA GLN A 152 -0.78 16.56 -9.88
C GLN A 152 0.72 16.30 -9.82
N LEU A 153 1.36 16.60 -8.70
CA LEU A 153 2.79 16.37 -8.50
C LEU A 153 3.15 14.90 -8.70
N ALA A 154 2.39 13.99 -8.08
CA ALA A 154 2.63 12.55 -8.22
C ALA A 154 2.55 12.12 -9.69
N SER A 155 1.52 12.55 -10.42
CA SER A 155 1.32 12.24 -11.84
C SER A 155 2.39 12.84 -12.73
N GLU A 156 2.77 14.11 -12.51
CA GLU A 156 3.83 14.79 -13.27
C GLU A 156 5.18 14.08 -13.10
N ARG A 157 5.52 13.61 -11.87
CA ARG A 157 6.76 12.88 -11.64
C ARG A 157 6.74 11.51 -12.32
N LEU A 158 5.62 10.80 -12.28
CA LEU A 158 5.48 9.54 -13.02
C LEU A 158 5.69 9.78 -14.54
N THR A 159 5.03 10.79 -15.09
CA THR A 159 5.17 11.17 -16.51
C THR A 159 6.60 11.53 -16.85
N SER A 160 7.28 12.34 -16.03
CA SER A 160 8.68 12.75 -16.26
C SER A 160 9.66 11.58 -16.24
N LEU A 161 9.33 10.52 -15.51
CA LEU A 161 10.09 9.27 -15.48
C LEU A 161 9.69 8.29 -16.60
N GLY A 162 8.69 8.61 -17.42
CA GLY A 162 8.13 7.68 -18.40
C GLY A 162 7.43 6.46 -17.76
N VAL A 163 6.94 6.61 -16.54
CA VAL A 163 6.25 5.54 -15.80
C VAL A 163 4.75 5.69 -15.97
N VAL A 164 4.11 4.63 -16.43
CA VAL A 164 2.65 4.52 -16.46
C VAL A 164 2.20 3.74 -15.23
N SER A 165 1.39 4.38 -14.37
CA SER A 165 0.74 3.69 -13.25
C SER A 165 -0.65 3.26 -13.66
N PRO A 166 -0.97 1.96 -13.63
CA PRO A 166 -2.30 1.48 -14.00
C PRO A 166 -3.37 1.84 -12.97
N SER A 167 -2.97 2.14 -11.73
CA SER A 167 -3.90 2.51 -10.66
C SER A 167 -3.25 3.45 -9.66
N MET A 168 -3.97 4.52 -9.29
CA MET A 168 -3.64 5.41 -8.19
C MET A 168 -4.87 5.52 -7.28
N VAL A 169 -4.66 5.32 -5.98
CA VAL A 169 -5.75 5.30 -4.98
C VAL A 169 -5.40 6.21 -3.81
N GLY A 170 -6.33 7.12 -3.50
CA GLY A 170 -6.26 7.96 -2.30
C GLY A 170 -6.98 7.32 -1.11
N SER A 171 -6.43 7.51 0.07
CA SER A 171 -7.03 7.16 1.36
C SER A 171 -6.88 8.32 2.34
N ALA A 172 -7.50 8.22 3.52
CA ALA A 172 -7.30 9.21 4.59
C ALA A 172 -5.81 9.36 5.01
N TRP A 173 -4.98 8.37 4.71
CA TRP A 173 -3.60 8.29 5.22
C TRP A 173 -2.53 8.31 4.14
N GLY A 174 -2.90 8.35 2.86
CA GLY A 174 -1.91 8.36 1.79
C GLY A 174 -2.48 8.29 0.39
N LEU A 175 -1.59 8.52 -0.57
CA LEU A 175 -1.80 8.32 -2.00
C LEU A 175 -0.89 7.19 -2.46
N THR A 176 -1.48 6.09 -2.91
CA THR A 176 -0.76 4.88 -3.36
C THR A 176 -0.88 4.72 -4.87
N ALA A 177 0.22 4.41 -5.55
CA ALA A 177 0.24 4.09 -6.97
C ALA A 177 0.87 2.71 -7.20
N GLN A 178 0.37 2.00 -8.22
CA GLN A 178 1.00 0.78 -8.72
C GLN A 178 2.12 1.16 -9.69
N ILE A 179 3.31 0.63 -9.47
CA ILE A 179 4.56 1.02 -10.16
C ILE A 179 5.27 -0.24 -10.67
N PRO A 180 5.82 -0.25 -11.90
CA PRO A 180 6.72 -1.31 -12.33
C PRO A 180 7.86 -1.51 -11.32
N GLU A 181 8.17 -2.74 -10.99
CA GLU A 181 9.13 -3.07 -9.92
C GLU A 181 10.51 -2.48 -10.15
N ASP A 182 10.98 -2.49 -11.40
CA ASP A 182 12.26 -1.92 -11.82
C ASP A 182 12.32 -0.39 -11.70
N ARG A 183 11.17 0.28 -11.61
CA ARG A 183 11.05 1.75 -11.50
C ARG A 183 10.68 2.24 -10.10
N LEU A 184 10.46 1.31 -9.17
CA LEU A 184 9.94 1.65 -7.83
C LEU A 184 10.84 2.64 -7.09
N ASP A 185 12.15 2.40 -7.07
CA ASP A 185 13.09 3.26 -6.34
C ASP A 185 13.22 4.65 -6.98
N ASP A 186 13.12 4.75 -8.30
CA ASP A 186 13.15 6.03 -9.00
C ASP A 186 11.94 6.88 -8.65
N VAL A 187 10.75 6.26 -8.63
CA VAL A 187 9.51 6.93 -8.26
C VAL A 187 9.56 7.39 -6.80
N VAL A 188 9.99 6.53 -5.88
CA VAL A 188 10.11 6.87 -4.46
C VAL A 188 11.06 8.07 -4.27
N ARG A 189 12.22 8.06 -4.91
CA ARG A 189 13.18 9.18 -4.84
C ARG A 189 12.60 10.47 -5.44
N ALA A 190 11.95 10.37 -6.60
CA ALA A 190 11.38 11.54 -7.28
C ALA A 190 10.24 12.18 -6.47
N TRP A 191 9.37 11.37 -5.87
CA TRP A 191 8.32 11.90 -5.01
C TRP A 191 8.88 12.51 -3.73
N HIS A 192 9.84 11.83 -3.08
CA HIS A 192 10.48 12.32 -1.86
C HIS A 192 11.15 13.69 -2.07
N ALA A 193 11.89 13.85 -3.17
CA ALA A 193 12.63 15.08 -3.46
C ALA A 193 11.74 16.31 -3.76
N HIS A 194 10.47 16.10 -4.11
CA HIS A 194 9.58 17.18 -4.57
C HIS A 194 8.39 17.44 -3.66
N LEU A 195 8.20 16.64 -2.62
CA LEU A 195 7.11 16.85 -1.66
C LEU A 195 7.51 17.83 -0.57
N PRO A 196 6.73 18.90 -0.35
CA PRO A 196 7.00 19.86 0.72
C PRO A 196 7.06 19.18 2.08
N GLY A 197 8.13 19.42 2.83
CA GLY A 197 8.31 18.92 4.19
C GLY A 197 9.05 17.59 4.31
N LEU A 198 9.53 17.00 3.22
CA LEU A 198 10.38 15.81 3.21
C LEU A 198 11.84 16.11 2.78
N GLY A 199 12.13 17.30 2.27
CA GLY A 199 13.47 17.77 1.91
C GLY A 199 14.18 18.49 3.05
#